data_d17cec67bd9bd336e9d4d5813104cb57
#
_entry.id   d17cec67bd9bd336e9d4d5813104cb57
#
_cell.length_a   1.000
_cell.length_b   1.000
_cell.length_c   1.000
_cell.angle_alpha   90.00
_cell.angle_beta   90.00
_cell.angle_gamma   90.00
#
_symmetry.space_group_name_H-M   'P 1'
#
loop_
_entity.id
_entity.type
_entity.pdbx_description
1 polymer ?
#
loop_
_entity_poly.entity_id
_entity_poly.type
_entity_poly.pdbx_seq_one_letter_code
_entity_poly.pdbx_strand_id
1 'polypeptide(L)'
;MNWKAQTLPVIIGGLPSKNKLTDSNMSKWYHLPQPAQKEIVAVSPLAQIVRGNYHTPTFLIHGTNDDLIPWQQSQTTYNALVEQGVVAGLELVQGAPHICDTSSDPEAEGWKAALKGYQFISCFV
;
A
#
# COMPACT_ATOMS: atom_id res chain seq x y z
N MET A 1 13.07 9.57 -11.97
CA MET A 1 12.84 10.32 -10.71
C MET A 1 13.43 9.52 -9.56
N ASN A 2 14.44 10.04 -8.87
CA ASN A 2 14.94 9.39 -7.67
C ASN A 2 13.93 9.63 -6.52
N TRP A 3 13.08 8.67 -6.25
CA TRP A 3 12.29 8.64 -5.03
C TRP A 3 13.24 8.53 -3.83
N LYS A 4 13.56 9.65 -3.24
CA LYS A 4 14.23 9.65 -1.93
C LYS A 4 13.19 9.16 -0.94
N ALA A 5 13.44 8.05 -0.26
CA ALA A 5 12.54 7.38 0.69
C ALA A 5 12.22 8.26 1.93
N GLN A 6 11.41 9.30 1.74
CA GLN A 6 11.11 10.31 2.76
C GLN A 6 9.71 10.17 3.34
N THR A 7 8.90 9.28 2.76
CA THR A 7 7.53 9.05 3.23
C THR A 7 7.53 8.44 4.63
N LEU A 8 8.42 7.50 4.92
CA LEU A 8 8.48 6.84 6.22
C LEU A 8 8.82 7.78 7.38
N PRO A 9 9.81 8.69 7.30
CA PRO A 9 10.05 9.67 8.35
C PRO A 9 8.83 10.55 8.64
N VAL A 10 8.05 10.91 7.61
CA VAL A 10 6.83 11.70 7.77
C VAL A 10 5.71 10.88 8.44
N ILE A 11 5.52 9.63 8.05
CA ILE A 11 4.52 8.74 8.65
C ILE A 11 4.81 8.53 10.15
N ILE A 12 6.08 8.31 10.49
CA ILE A 12 6.51 8.03 11.88
C ILE A 12 6.57 9.29 12.72
N GLY A 13 7.13 10.37 12.18
CA GLY A 13 7.33 11.64 12.88
C GLY A 13 6.12 12.59 12.86
N GLY A 14 5.10 12.26 12.07
CA GLY A 14 3.96 13.12 11.81
C GLY A 14 4.27 14.26 10.84
N LEU A 15 3.22 14.85 10.28
CA LEU A 15 3.34 16.04 9.44
C LEU A 15 3.69 17.27 10.30
N PRO A 16 4.65 18.10 9.87
CA PRO A 16 4.86 19.38 10.54
C PRO A 16 3.58 20.23 10.48
N SER A 17 3.37 21.05 11.50
CA SER A 17 2.20 21.96 11.52
C SER A 17 2.18 22.82 10.25
N LYS A 18 0.98 23.13 9.73
CA LYS A 18 0.79 23.97 8.53
C LYS A 18 1.61 25.27 8.55
N ASN A 19 1.83 25.84 9.72
CA ASN A 19 2.59 27.08 9.88
C ASN A 19 4.11 26.90 9.66
N LYS A 20 4.59 25.66 9.56
CA LYS A 20 5.99 25.33 9.27
C LYS A 20 6.22 24.85 7.82
N LEU A 21 5.16 24.74 7.02
CA LEU A 21 5.19 24.35 5.62
C LEU A 21 5.38 25.57 4.71
N THR A 22 6.43 26.34 4.91
CA THR A 22 6.84 27.38 3.97
C THR A 22 7.86 26.79 3.00
N ASP A 23 7.97 27.34 1.78
CA ASP A 23 8.91 26.87 0.75
C ASP A 23 10.37 26.83 1.27
N SER A 24 10.73 27.75 2.16
CA SER A 24 12.05 27.77 2.82
C SER A 24 12.29 26.58 3.78
N ASN A 25 11.22 25.95 4.26
CA ASN A 25 11.27 24.78 5.15
C ASN A 25 11.15 23.44 4.42
N MET A 26 10.71 23.45 3.18
CA MET A 26 10.61 22.23 2.36
C MET A 26 11.97 21.52 2.22
N SER A 27 13.07 22.27 2.12
CA SER A 27 14.41 21.68 2.07
C SER A 27 14.80 20.93 3.34
N LYS A 28 14.26 21.29 4.49
CA LYS A 28 14.54 20.63 5.78
C LYS A 28 13.90 19.25 5.89
N TRP A 29 12.86 18.98 5.13
CA TRP A 29 12.24 17.65 5.08
C TRP A 29 13.16 16.60 4.46
N TYR A 30 14.05 17.04 3.58
CA TYR A 30 15.02 16.17 2.92
C TYR A 30 16.15 15.69 3.84
N HIS A 31 16.19 16.21 5.07
CA HIS A 31 17.24 15.91 6.06
C HIS A 31 16.69 15.26 7.34
N LEU A 32 15.42 14.79 7.30
CA LEU A 32 14.91 14.02 8.43
C LEU A 32 15.76 12.76 8.62
N PRO A 33 16.12 12.41 9.86
CA PRO A 33 16.86 11.20 10.12
C PRO A 33 16.05 9.99 9.63
N GLN A 34 16.72 9.02 9.05
CA GLN A 34 16.07 7.77 8.66
C GLN A 34 15.55 7.07 9.92
N PRO A 35 14.32 6.53 9.89
CA PRO A 35 13.76 5.83 11.03
C PRO A 35 14.56 4.58 11.35
N ALA A 36 14.66 4.25 12.63
CA ALA A 36 15.26 3.01 13.06
C ALA A 36 14.44 1.81 12.58
N GLN A 37 15.08 0.65 12.39
CA GLN A 37 14.42 -0.58 11.93
C GLN A 37 13.18 -0.93 12.78
N LYS A 38 13.24 -0.74 14.10
CA LYS A 38 12.11 -0.99 15.00
C LYS A 38 10.89 -0.11 14.70
N GLU A 39 11.11 1.14 14.28
CA GLU A 39 10.05 2.08 13.93
C GLU A 39 9.42 1.73 12.59
N ILE A 40 10.25 1.33 11.61
CA ILE A 40 9.78 0.83 10.31
C ILE A 40 8.89 -0.40 10.53
N VAL A 41 9.35 -1.36 11.32
CA VAL A 41 8.61 -2.59 11.61
C VAL A 41 7.29 -2.29 12.34
N ALA A 42 7.26 -1.29 13.23
CA ALA A 42 6.05 -0.92 13.96
C ALA A 42 4.92 -0.40 13.05
N VAL A 43 5.27 0.26 11.93
CA VAL A 43 4.29 0.84 10.98
C VAL A 43 4.14 0.03 9.69
N SER A 44 4.93 -1.01 9.48
CA SER A 44 4.88 -1.86 8.30
C SER A 44 3.68 -2.81 8.36
N PRO A 45 2.70 -2.72 7.44
CA PRO A 45 1.57 -3.66 7.40
C PRO A 45 2.04 -5.12 7.28
N LEU A 46 2.98 -5.40 6.38
CA LEU A 46 3.52 -6.75 6.20
C LEU A 46 4.14 -7.30 7.49
N ALA A 47 4.91 -6.48 8.23
CA ALA A 47 5.50 -6.91 9.49
C ALA A 47 4.43 -7.20 10.56
N GLN A 48 3.32 -6.47 10.58
CA GLN A 48 2.20 -6.72 11.50
C GLN A 48 1.46 -8.01 11.13
N ILE A 49 1.25 -8.27 9.83
CA ILE A 49 0.67 -9.52 9.34
C ILE A 49 1.54 -10.72 9.77
N VAL A 50 2.83 -10.70 9.47
CA VAL A 50 3.78 -11.78 9.80
C VAL A 50 3.83 -12.06 11.31
N ARG A 51 3.61 -11.04 12.14
CA ARG A 51 3.54 -11.18 13.60
C ARG A 51 2.20 -11.69 14.13
N GLY A 52 1.22 -11.89 13.27
CA GLY A 52 -0.12 -12.29 13.66
C GLY A 52 -0.94 -11.18 14.33
N ASN A 53 -0.59 -9.92 14.13
CA ASN A 53 -1.31 -8.76 14.68
C ASN A 53 -2.41 -8.23 13.75
N TYR A 54 -2.67 -8.90 12.62
CA TYR A 54 -3.63 -8.44 11.62
C TYR A 54 -4.61 -9.57 11.28
N HIS A 55 -5.90 -9.31 11.41
CA HIS A 55 -6.96 -10.33 11.27
C HIS A 55 -8.09 -9.91 10.33
N THR A 56 -8.01 -8.71 9.73
CA THR A 56 -9.08 -8.18 8.88
C THR A 56 -9.08 -8.86 7.51
N PRO A 57 -10.21 -9.38 7.03
CA PRO A 57 -10.33 -9.85 5.65
C PRO A 57 -9.86 -8.81 4.66
N THR A 58 -9.01 -9.21 3.73
CA THR A 58 -8.28 -8.27 2.85
C THR A 58 -8.32 -8.72 1.40
N PHE A 59 -8.68 -7.81 0.50
CA PHE A 59 -8.57 -8.02 -0.94
C PHE A 59 -7.57 -7.05 -1.54
N LEU A 60 -6.61 -7.58 -2.29
CA LEU A 60 -5.53 -6.82 -2.93
C LEU A 60 -5.75 -6.77 -4.43
N ILE A 61 -5.60 -5.58 -5.03
CA ILE A 61 -5.65 -5.38 -6.49
C ILE A 61 -4.34 -4.70 -6.89
N HIS A 62 -3.68 -5.21 -7.94
CA HIS A 62 -2.41 -4.63 -8.40
C HIS A 62 -2.22 -4.82 -9.91
N GLY A 63 -1.83 -3.75 -10.59
CA GLY A 63 -1.46 -3.80 -12.00
C GLY A 63 -0.07 -4.40 -12.18
N THR A 64 0.09 -5.37 -13.09
CA THR A 64 1.41 -6.03 -13.28
C THR A 64 2.44 -5.18 -14.01
N ASN A 65 2.01 -4.05 -14.63
CA ASN A 65 2.89 -3.07 -15.25
C ASN A 65 2.99 -1.77 -14.42
N ASP A 66 2.80 -1.89 -13.10
CA ASP A 66 3.01 -0.78 -12.18
C ASP A 66 4.51 -0.44 -12.11
N ASP A 67 4.86 0.77 -12.56
CA ASP A 67 6.21 1.30 -12.61
C ASP A 67 6.62 2.06 -11.33
N LEU A 68 5.68 2.25 -10.39
CA LEU A 68 5.92 2.90 -9.11
C LEU A 68 6.11 1.90 -7.98
N ILE A 69 5.22 0.92 -7.88
CA ILE A 69 5.21 -0.08 -6.80
C ILE A 69 5.27 -1.47 -7.44
N PRO A 70 6.30 -2.28 -7.17
CA PRO A 70 6.37 -3.63 -7.69
C PRO A 70 5.21 -4.50 -7.21
N TRP A 71 4.46 -5.11 -8.14
CA TRP A 71 3.30 -5.96 -7.83
C TRP A 71 3.65 -7.15 -6.92
N GLN A 72 4.92 -7.56 -6.88
CA GLN A 72 5.43 -8.61 -6.00
C GLN A 72 5.23 -8.27 -4.51
N GLN A 73 5.09 -6.98 -4.16
CA GLN A 73 4.77 -6.57 -2.79
C GLN A 73 3.35 -7.02 -2.39
N SER A 74 2.38 -6.89 -3.30
CA SER A 74 1.02 -7.38 -3.08
C SER A 74 0.99 -8.91 -3.01
N GLN A 75 1.74 -9.60 -3.85
CA GLN A 75 1.87 -11.05 -3.79
C GLN A 75 2.48 -11.52 -2.45
N THR A 76 3.53 -10.85 -1.99
CA THR A 76 4.16 -11.16 -0.70
C THR A 76 3.20 -10.92 0.46
N THR A 77 2.46 -9.82 0.42
CA THR A 77 1.45 -9.49 1.44
C THR A 77 0.32 -10.52 1.45
N TYR A 78 -0.19 -10.90 0.29
CA TYR A 78 -1.21 -11.94 0.15
C TYR A 78 -0.74 -13.27 0.74
N ASN A 79 0.46 -13.70 0.40
CA ASN A 79 1.03 -14.95 0.91
C ASN A 79 1.13 -14.91 2.45
N ALA A 80 1.59 -13.81 3.01
CA ALA A 80 1.67 -13.64 4.46
C ALA A 80 0.28 -13.67 5.14
N LEU A 81 -0.73 -13.05 4.53
CA LEU A 81 -2.11 -13.10 5.03
C LEU A 81 -2.63 -14.54 5.08
N VAL A 82 -2.47 -15.28 3.98
CA VAL A 82 -2.90 -16.69 3.88
C VAL A 82 -2.15 -17.56 4.89
N GLU A 83 -0.84 -17.38 5.06
CA GLU A 83 -0.02 -18.10 6.02
C GLU A 83 -0.48 -17.87 7.47
N GLN A 84 -0.95 -16.67 7.77
CA GLN A 84 -1.52 -16.33 9.09
C GLN A 84 -3.00 -16.72 9.24
N GLY A 85 -3.61 -17.38 8.25
CA GLY A 85 -5.01 -17.80 8.28
C GLY A 85 -6.00 -16.65 8.12
N VAL A 86 -5.56 -15.48 7.63
CA VAL A 86 -6.44 -14.36 7.33
C VAL A 86 -7.15 -14.61 6.00
N VAL A 87 -8.45 -14.39 5.94
CA VAL A 87 -9.20 -14.48 4.70
C VAL A 87 -8.73 -13.40 3.74
N ALA A 88 -8.14 -13.78 2.62
CA ALA A 88 -7.54 -12.85 1.68
C ALA A 88 -7.83 -13.21 0.22
N GLY A 89 -7.86 -12.20 -0.64
CA GLY A 89 -7.90 -12.35 -2.09
C GLY A 89 -6.85 -11.46 -2.75
N LEU A 90 -6.40 -11.87 -3.93
CA LEU A 90 -5.46 -11.11 -4.76
C LEU A 90 -5.90 -11.17 -6.22
N GLU A 91 -6.02 -10.01 -6.83
CA GLU A 91 -6.22 -9.86 -8.28
C GLU A 91 -5.05 -9.10 -8.89
N LEU A 92 -4.30 -9.76 -9.76
CA LEU A 92 -3.24 -9.15 -10.55
C LEU A 92 -3.78 -8.81 -11.95
N VAL A 93 -3.96 -7.52 -12.21
CA VAL A 93 -4.48 -7.03 -13.50
C VAL A 93 -3.33 -6.97 -14.51
N GLN A 94 -3.33 -7.90 -15.46
CA GLN A 94 -2.23 -8.08 -16.40
C GLN A 94 -2.02 -6.84 -17.29
N GLY A 95 -0.78 -6.36 -17.36
CA GLY A 95 -0.39 -5.20 -18.17
C GLY A 95 -0.91 -3.86 -17.67
N ALA A 96 -1.70 -3.83 -16.60
CA ALA A 96 -2.26 -2.59 -16.08
C ALA A 96 -1.22 -1.76 -15.30
N PRO A 97 -1.26 -0.43 -15.43
CA PRO A 97 -0.35 0.49 -14.75
C PRO A 97 -0.75 0.70 -13.28
N HIS A 98 0.01 1.56 -12.60
CA HIS A 98 -0.40 2.14 -11.32
C HIS A 98 -1.79 2.79 -11.44
N ILE A 99 -2.62 2.70 -10.41
CA ILE A 99 -4.02 3.22 -10.42
C ILE A 99 -4.87 2.55 -11.52
N CYS A 100 -4.81 1.24 -11.61
CA CYS A 100 -5.52 0.46 -12.64
C CYS A 100 -7.05 0.36 -12.41
N ASP A 101 -7.55 0.75 -11.25
CA ASP A 101 -8.94 0.62 -10.81
C ASP A 101 -9.80 1.87 -11.04
N THR A 102 -9.26 2.92 -11.65
CA THR A 102 -9.96 4.21 -11.84
C THR A 102 -10.80 4.29 -13.11
N SER A 103 -10.79 3.27 -13.97
CA SER A 103 -11.62 3.26 -15.16
C SER A 103 -13.11 3.18 -14.80
N SER A 104 -13.92 4.02 -15.43
CA SER A 104 -15.39 3.92 -15.39
C SER A 104 -15.97 3.00 -16.46
N ASP A 105 -15.13 2.42 -17.33
CA ASP A 105 -15.54 1.46 -18.34
C ASP A 105 -15.77 0.09 -17.71
N PRO A 106 -17.00 -0.45 -17.74
CA PRO A 106 -17.32 -1.76 -17.18
C PRO A 106 -16.55 -2.92 -17.82
N GLU A 107 -16.07 -2.74 -19.04
CA GLU A 107 -15.29 -3.77 -19.75
C GLU A 107 -13.80 -3.72 -19.41
N ALA A 108 -13.32 -2.65 -18.77
CA ALA A 108 -11.94 -2.55 -18.36
C ALA A 108 -11.60 -3.59 -17.28
N GLU A 109 -10.46 -4.27 -17.44
CA GLU A 109 -10.01 -5.30 -16.49
C GLU A 109 -9.80 -4.74 -15.07
N GLY A 110 -9.38 -3.49 -14.94
CA GLY A 110 -9.28 -2.81 -13.64
C GLY A 110 -10.64 -2.62 -12.96
N TRP A 111 -11.69 -2.29 -13.72
CA TRP A 111 -13.06 -2.22 -13.20
C TRP A 111 -13.55 -3.59 -12.74
N LYS A 112 -13.34 -4.64 -13.54
CA LYS A 112 -13.70 -6.02 -13.19
C LYS A 112 -12.98 -6.47 -11.92
N ALA A 113 -11.71 -6.11 -11.77
CA ALA A 113 -10.93 -6.37 -10.56
C ALA A 113 -11.51 -5.65 -9.33
N ALA A 114 -11.89 -4.37 -9.49
CA ALA A 114 -12.53 -3.60 -8.41
C ALA A 114 -13.87 -4.25 -7.99
N LEU A 115 -14.70 -4.70 -8.96
CA LEU A 115 -15.93 -5.41 -8.65
C LEU A 115 -15.72 -6.70 -7.84
N LYS A 116 -14.66 -7.47 -8.15
CA LYS A 116 -14.29 -8.66 -7.34
C LYS A 116 -13.97 -8.26 -5.90
N GLY A 117 -13.26 -7.13 -5.72
CA GLY A 117 -12.97 -6.57 -4.40
C GLY A 117 -14.24 -6.20 -3.62
N TYR A 118 -15.19 -5.52 -4.26
CA TYR A 118 -16.49 -5.20 -3.65
C TYR A 118 -17.30 -6.45 -3.31
N GLN A 119 -17.34 -7.44 -4.19
CA GLN A 119 -17.98 -8.73 -3.93
C GLN A 119 -17.35 -9.44 -2.73
N PHE A 120 -16.02 -9.44 -2.65
CA PHE A 120 -15.29 -9.99 -1.51
C PHE A 120 -15.71 -9.29 -0.20
N ILE A 121 -15.68 -7.97 -0.16
CA ILE A 121 -16.06 -7.20 1.04
C ILE A 121 -17.52 -7.46 1.44
N SER A 122 -18.42 -7.60 0.48
CA SER A 122 -19.86 -7.83 0.75
C SER A 122 -20.15 -9.14 1.50
N CYS A 123 -19.19 -10.06 1.56
CA CYS A 123 -19.32 -11.29 2.35
C CYS A 123 -19.11 -11.06 3.86
N PHE A 124 -18.68 -9.87 4.28
CA PHE A 124 -18.32 -9.55 5.68
C PHE A 124 -19.14 -8.38 6.27
N VAL A 125 -20.11 -7.87 5.54
CA VAL A 125 -20.98 -6.75 5.96
C VAL A 125 -22.45 -7.13 5.95
#